data_c4697aff9c8f6ea182d80a5c42c07d9e
#
_entry.id   c4697aff9c8f6ea182d80a5c42c07d9e
#
_cell.length_a   1.000
_cell.length_b   1.000
_cell.length_c   1.000
_cell.angle_alpha   90.00
_cell.angle_beta   90.00
_cell.angle_gamma   90.00
#
_symmetry.space_group_name_H-M   'P 1'
#
loop_
_entity.id
_entity.type
_entity.pdbx_description
1 polymer ?
#
loop_
_entity_poly.entity_id
_entity_poly.type
_entity_poly.pdbx_seq_one_letter_code
_entity_poly.pdbx_strand_id
1 'polypeptide(L)'
;MEKNLIIAHMNEHHSDVLVKLFNKYSNFNVKSAKLVDFDENGIFLRSDNLEAKVPFNARVTDGDFVSAIKNLATSLKEDFSKIKNEINEFRNSFKSVVIASIYNDQAIASYSPLIKFNDNFYIYISEISEHFKSINTNPDKIEILFLQDENEAASIILRKRLTYKTNAVEIPRNSDEFNGAMTSFLNQTGGKGGIKQISTMQDFHLFKLEFKKGRFVKGFGGAYDINGDEISLPHIKNPHKF
;
A
#
# COMPACT_ATOMS: atom_id res chain seq x y z
N MET A 1 -9.38 25.58 -27.86
CA MET A 1 -8.51 24.59 -28.57
C MET A 1 -9.37 23.90 -29.61
N GLU A 2 -8.90 23.76 -30.84
CA GLU A 2 -9.68 23.10 -31.88
C GLU A 2 -9.89 21.61 -31.54
N LYS A 3 -11.09 21.09 -31.84
CA LYS A 3 -11.52 19.73 -31.53
C LYS A 3 -10.49 18.67 -32.01
N ASN A 4 -9.97 18.84 -33.21
CA ASN A 4 -8.99 17.93 -33.79
C ASN A 4 -7.65 17.88 -33.04
N LEU A 5 -7.22 18.99 -32.44
CA LEU A 5 -6.00 19.05 -31.63
C LEU A 5 -6.16 18.25 -30.32
N ILE A 6 -7.33 18.34 -29.70
CA ILE A 6 -7.64 17.55 -28.47
C ILE A 6 -7.64 16.06 -28.81
N ILE A 7 -8.28 15.66 -29.91
CA ILE A 7 -8.35 14.26 -30.35
C ILE A 7 -6.94 13.72 -30.65
N ALA A 8 -6.13 14.46 -31.39
CA ALA A 8 -4.75 14.08 -31.72
C ALA A 8 -3.93 13.89 -30.44
N HIS A 9 -3.93 14.90 -29.56
CA HIS A 9 -3.19 14.87 -28.30
C HIS A 9 -3.56 13.67 -27.42
N MET A 10 -4.86 13.36 -27.28
CA MET A 10 -5.32 12.20 -26.49
C MET A 10 -4.85 10.88 -27.11
N ASN A 11 -4.90 10.76 -28.44
CA ASN A 11 -4.50 9.55 -29.13
C ASN A 11 -2.98 9.32 -29.11
N GLU A 12 -2.16 10.38 -29.14
CA GLU A 12 -0.70 10.31 -29.14
C GLU A 12 -0.12 10.09 -27.75
N HIS A 13 -0.68 10.75 -26.72
CA HIS A 13 -0.07 10.83 -25.40
C HIS A 13 -0.83 10.11 -24.28
N HIS A 14 -2.10 9.72 -24.51
CA HIS A 14 -2.98 9.17 -23.48
C HIS A 14 -3.72 7.90 -23.92
N SER A 15 -3.13 7.12 -24.82
CA SER A 15 -3.75 5.90 -25.37
C SER A 15 -4.10 4.85 -24.30
N ASP A 16 -3.30 4.75 -23.23
CA ASP A 16 -3.56 3.86 -22.10
C ASP A 16 -4.82 4.26 -21.32
N VAL A 17 -5.06 5.56 -21.18
CA VAL A 17 -6.28 6.10 -20.55
C VAL A 17 -7.51 5.78 -21.41
N LEU A 18 -7.40 5.92 -22.73
CA LEU A 18 -8.48 5.61 -23.65
C LEU A 18 -8.87 4.13 -23.62
N VAL A 19 -7.89 3.22 -23.54
CA VAL A 19 -8.13 1.77 -23.39
C VAL A 19 -8.86 1.48 -22.08
N LYS A 20 -8.43 2.08 -20.96
CA LYS A 20 -9.08 1.91 -19.65
C LYS A 20 -10.51 2.42 -19.65
N LEU A 21 -10.76 3.60 -20.26
CA LEU A 21 -12.11 4.17 -20.40
C LEU A 21 -12.98 3.25 -21.26
N PHE A 22 -12.47 2.77 -22.40
CA PHE A 22 -13.21 1.85 -23.27
C PHE A 22 -13.65 0.60 -22.50
N ASN A 23 -12.71 -0.06 -21.81
CA ASN A 23 -12.96 -1.28 -21.05
C ASN A 23 -13.90 -1.07 -19.85
N LYS A 24 -13.88 0.11 -19.24
CA LYS A 24 -14.76 0.46 -18.11
C LYS A 24 -16.20 0.70 -18.55
N TYR A 25 -16.41 1.30 -19.73
CA TYR A 25 -17.72 1.74 -20.20
C TYR A 25 -18.29 0.88 -21.32
N SER A 26 -17.61 -0.23 -21.67
CA SER A 26 -18.10 -1.25 -22.58
C SER A 26 -18.04 -2.64 -21.92
N ASN A 27 -18.73 -3.61 -22.52
CA ASN A 27 -18.65 -5.02 -22.09
C ASN A 27 -17.47 -5.77 -22.72
N PHE A 28 -16.52 -5.05 -23.32
CA PHE A 28 -15.37 -5.61 -24.04
C PHE A 28 -14.09 -5.29 -23.31
N ASN A 29 -13.08 -6.15 -23.47
CA ASN A 29 -11.72 -5.95 -22.96
C ASN A 29 -10.73 -5.82 -24.12
N VAL A 30 -10.54 -4.59 -24.59
CA VAL A 30 -9.68 -4.28 -25.74
C VAL A 30 -8.26 -3.92 -25.30
N LYS A 31 -7.30 -4.08 -26.22
CA LYS A 31 -5.88 -3.73 -25.99
C LYS A 31 -5.48 -2.38 -26.61
N SER A 32 -6.33 -1.85 -27.48
CA SER A 32 -6.14 -0.54 -28.11
C SER A 32 -7.48 0.17 -28.22
N ALA A 33 -7.50 1.48 -28.06
CA ALA A 33 -8.66 2.31 -28.29
C ALA A 33 -8.21 3.71 -28.73
N LYS A 34 -9.01 4.36 -29.56
CA LYS A 34 -8.80 5.72 -30.03
C LYS A 34 -10.01 6.59 -29.71
N LEU A 35 -9.75 7.83 -29.34
CA LEU A 35 -10.75 8.88 -29.31
C LEU A 35 -11.06 9.28 -30.74
N VAL A 36 -12.31 9.09 -31.18
CA VAL A 36 -12.75 9.42 -32.54
C VAL A 36 -13.57 10.72 -32.58
N ASP A 37 -14.30 10.98 -31.50
CA ASP A 37 -15.14 12.17 -31.42
C ASP A 37 -15.49 12.51 -29.97
N PHE A 38 -16.05 13.69 -29.72
CA PHE A 38 -16.68 14.06 -28.46
C PHE A 38 -17.75 15.15 -28.69
N ASP A 39 -18.75 15.13 -27.85
CA ASP A 39 -19.81 16.13 -27.78
C ASP A 39 -19.94 16.71 -26.37
N GLU A 40 -20.92 17.55 -26.12
CA GLU A 40 -21.19 18.14 -24.80
C GLU A 40 -21.53 17.12 -23.70
N ASN A 41 -21.87 15.88 -24.05
CA ASN A 41 -22.30 14.84 -23.13
C ASN A 41 -21.25 13.77 -22.88
N GLY A 42 -20.18 13.68 -23.70
CA GLY A 42 -19.18 12.64 -23.54
C GLY A 42 -18.21 12.50 -24.70
N ILE A 43 -17.35 11.49 -24.59
CA ILE A 43 -16.39 11.09 -25.62
C ILE A 43 -16.80 9.80 -26.30
N PHE A 44 -16.43 9.65 -27.56
CA PHE A 44 -16.66 8.45 -28.38
C PHE A 44 -15.32 7.78 -28.67
N LEU A 45 -15.20 6.53 -28.22
CA LEU A 45 -14.02 5.70 -28.39
C LEU A 45 -14.28 4.60 -29.39
N ARG A 46 -13.24 4.25 -30.17
CA ARG A 46 -13.29 3.13 -31.12
C ARG A 46 -12.10 2.21 -30.93
N SER A 47 -12.36 0.91 -30.99
CA SER A 47 -11.36 -0.16 -31.04
C SER A 47 -11.78 -1.15 -32.12
N ASP A 48 -11.05 -1.17 -33.22
CA ASP A 48 -11.43 -1.90 -34.44
C ASP A 48 -12.88 -1.59 -34.87
N ASN A 49 -13.79 -2.57 -34.85
CA ASN A 49 -15.20 -2.42 -35.18
C ASN A 49 -16.10 -2.17 -33.97
N LEU A 50 -15.49 -2.00 -32.76
CA LEU A 50 -16.22 -1.77 -31.51
C LEU A 50 -16.22 -0.28 -31.17
N GLU A 51 -17.33 0.20 -30.64
CA GLU A 51 -17.48 1.58 -30.18
C GLU A 51 -17.96 1.63 -28.74
N ALA A 52 -17.49 2.65 -28.01
CA ALA A 52 -17.93 2.94 -26.65
C ALA A 52 -18.18 4.43 -26.50
N LYS A 53 -19.31 4.78 -25.87
CA LYS A 53 -19.59 6.16 -25.42
C LYS A 53 -19.28 6.25 -23.95
N VAL A 54 -18.41 7.20 -23.59
CA VAL A 54 -18.04 7.48 -22.20
C VAL A 54 -18.65 8.83 -21.81
N PRO A 55 -19.68 8.86 -20.96
CA PRO A 55 -20.35 10.09 -20.60
C PRO A 55 -19.47 10.97 -19.69
N PHE A 56 -19.55 12.27 -19.86
CA PHE A 56 -19.02 13.22 -18.87
C PHE A 56 -19.86 13.19 -17.59
N ASN A 57 -19.25 13.55 -16.46
CA ASN A 57 -19.97 13.65 -15.18
C ASN A 57 -21.08 14.72 -15.18
N ALA A 58 -20.92 15.73 -16.01
CA ALA A 58 -21.90 16.79 -16.27
C ALA A 58 -21.77 17.24 -17.72
N ARG A 59 -22.88 17.75 -18.29
CA ARG A 59 -22.89 18.33 -19.64
C ARG A 59 -21.96 19.54 -19.71
N VAL A 60 -21.10 19.60 -20.72
CA VAL A 60 -20.16 20.71 -20.95
C VAL A 60 -20.89 21.82 -21.67
N THR A 61 -21.12 22.94 -20.97
CA THR A 61 -21.87 24.11 -21.52
C THR A 61 -20.99 25.29 -21.84
N ASP A 62 -19.78 25.33 -21.30
CA ASP A 62 -18.79 26.41 -21.41
C ASP A 62 -17.71 26.18 -22.47
N GLY A 63 -17.74 24.99 -23.12
CA GLY A 63 -16.74 24.59 -24.11
C GLY A 63 -15.41 24.08 -23.53
N ASP A 64 -15.28 23.93 -22.21
CA ASP A 64 -14.07 23.40 -21.57
C ASP A 64 -14.01 21.86 -21.60
N PHE A 65 -13.90 21.32 -22.82
CA PHE A 65 -13.76 19.89 -23.05
C PHE A 65 -12.44 19.31 -22.50
N VAL A 66 -11.41 20.13 -22.38
CA VAL A 66 -10.11 19.70 -21.85
C VAL A 66 -10.25 19.29 -20.39
N SER A 67 -10.87 20.14 -19.58
CA SER A 67 -11.16 19.83 -18.17
C SER A 67 -12.12 18.65 -18.03
N ALA A 68 -13.14 18.56 -18.87
CA ALA A 68 -14.07 17.44 -18.84
C ALA A 68 -13.38 16.09 -19.14
N ILE A 69 -12.52 16.01 -20.14
CA ILE A 69 -11.74 14.82 -20.49
C ILE A 69 -10.71 14.49 -19.39
N LYS A 70 -10.05 15.49 -18.83
CA LYS A 70 -9.15 15.32 -17.69
C LYS A 70 -9.87 14.72 -16.47
N ASN A 71 -11.10 15.17 -16.20
CA ASN A 71 -11.94 14.62 -15.13
C ASN A 71 -12.32 13.16 -15.38
N LEU A 72 -12.55 12.75 -16.64
CA LEU A 72 -12.73 11.33 -16.99
C LEU A 72 -11.48 10.50 -16.68
N ALA A 73 -10.30 10.99 -17.04
CA ALA A 73 -9.04 10.33 -16.72
C ALA A 73 -8.84 10.21 -15.20
N THR A 74 -9.24 11.25 -14.45
CA THR A 74 -9.20 11.24 -12.98
C THR A 74 -10.21 10.25 -12.37
N SER A 75 -11.37 10.07 -12.99
CA SER A 75 -12.38 9.09 -12.56
C SER A 75 -11.98 7.63 -12.77
N LEU A 76 -10.92 7.41 -13.55
CA LEU A 76 -10.26 6.10 -13.69
C LEU A 76 -9.30 5.79 -12.54
N LYS A 77 -8.95 6.76 -11.69
CA LYS A 77 -8.23 6.46 -10.46
C LYS A 77 -9.10 5.51 -9.66
N GLU A 78 -8.62 4.29 -9.53
CA GLU A 78 -9.28 3.31 -8.70
C GLU A 78 -9.43 3.89 -7.30
N ASP A 79 -10.63 3.85 -6.77
CA ASP A 79 -10.87 4.25 -5.38
C ASP A 79 -10.34 3.15 -4.45
N PHE A 80 -9.10 3.30 -4.03
CA PHE A 80 -8.47 2.42 -3.06
C PHE A 80 -8.82 2.73 -1.60
N SER A 81 -9.79 3.60 -1.33
CA SER A 81 -10.16 3.97 0.05
C SER A 81 -10.53 2.76 0.90
N LYS A 82 -11.29 1.82 0.35
CA LYS A 82 -11.64 0.56 1.02
C LYS A 82 -10.40 -0.31 1.29
N ILE A 83 -9.47 -0.35 0.34
CA ILE A 83 -8.21 -1.10 0.49
C ILE A 83 -7.32 -0.44 1.54
N LYS A 84 -7.25 0.90 1.55
CA LYS A 84 -6.51 1.66 2.58
C LYS A 84 -7.05 1.36 3.97
N ASN A 85 -8.36 1.34 4.14
CA ASN A 85 -8.99 0.99 5.41
C ASN A 85 -8.69 -0.46 5.79
N GLU A 86 -8.82 -1.41 4.87
CA GLU A 86 -8.49 -2.83 5.13
C GLU A 86 -7.02 -3.03 5.53
N ILE A 87 -6.08 -2.33 4.88
CA ILE A 87 -4.67 -2.34 5.25
C ILE A 87 -4.45 -1.81 6.66
N ASN A 88 -5.09 -0.70 7.02
CA ASN A 88 -4.97 -0.11 8.35
C ASN A 88 -5.56 -1.01 9.44
N GLU A 89 -6.75 -1.57 9.21
CA GLU A 89 -7.38 -2.52 10.14
C GLU A 89 -6.51 -3.76 10.30
N PHE A 90 -6.04 -4.33 9.19
CA PHE A 90 -5.17 -5.51 9.21
C PHE A 90 -3.89 -5.24 9.99
N ARG A 91 -3.16 -4.17 9.68
CA ARG A 91 -1.95 -3.78 10.42
C ARG A 91 -2.21 -3.56 11.92
N ASN A 92 -3.33 -2.92 12.23
CA ASN A 92 -3.70 -2.60 13.61
C ASN A 92 -4.21 -3.82 14.42
N SER A 93 -4.54 -4.94 13.79
CA SER A 93 -4.96 -6.15 14.50
C SER A 93 -3.80 -6.89 15.17
N PHE A 94 -2.56 -6.68 14.73
CA PHE A 94 -1.40 -7.42 15.20
C PHE A 94 -0.85 -6.89 16.53
N LYS A 95 -0.38 -7.83 17.35
CA LYS A 95 0.35 -7.58 18.62
C LYS A 95 1.84 -7.93 18.52
N SER A 96 2.25 -8.52 17.43
CA SER A 96 3.64 -8.87 17.12
C SER A 96 3.86 -8.83 15.62
N VAL A 97 5.13 -8.77 15.19
CA VAL A 97 5.53 -8.75 13.78
C VAL A 97 6.69 -9.68 13.54
N VAL A 98 6.79 -10.21 12.31
CA VAL A 98 7.99 -10.87 11.82
C VAL A 98 8.92 -9.81 11.23
N ILE A 99 10.20 -9.94 11.51
CA ILE A 99 11.26 -9.01 11.09
C ILE A 99 12.24 -9.79 10.23
N ALA A 100 12.43 -9.34 8.99
CA ALA A 100 13.55 -9.75 8.15
C ALA A 100 14.60 -8.63 8.16
N SER A 101 15.85 -8.98 8.40
CA SER A 101 16.97 -8.04 8.48
C SER A 101 18.26 -8.69 7.97
N ILE A 102 19.35 -7.91 7.87
CA ILE A 102 20.62 -8.40 7.34
C ILE A 102 21.75 -8.04 8.32
N TYR A 103 22.56 -9.03 8.66
CA TYR A 103 23.77 -8.84 9.46
C TYR A 103 24.90 -9.72 8.90
N ASN A 104 26.07 -9.12 8.66
CA ASN A 104 27.21 -9.80 8.05
C ASN A 104 26.86 -10.56 6.76
N ASP A 105 26.12 -9.92 5.87
CA ASP A 105 25.60 -10.47 4.60
C ASP A 105 24.67 -11.70 4.75
N GLN A 106 24.24 -12.01 5.96
CA GLN A 106 23.29 -13.10 6.23
C GLN A 106 21.89 -12.53 6.53
N ALA A 107 20.89 -13.18 5.98
CA ALA A 107 19.50 -12.88 6.28
C ALA A 107 19.13 -13.40 7.67
N ILE A 108 18.52 -12.55 8.47
CA ILE A 108 18.02 -12.89 9.80
C ILE A 108 16.51 -12.77 9.79
N ALA A 109 15.83 -13.85 10.15
CA ALA A 109 14.41 -13.87 10.41
C ALA A 109 14.16 -13.94 11.91
N SER A 110 13.38 -13.02 12.43
CA SER A 110 13.05 -12.92 13.84
C SER A 110 11.63 -12.43 14.05
N TYR A 111 11.21 -12.30 15.30
CA TYR A 111 9.95 -11.69 15.63
C TYR A 111 10.08 -10.77 16.84
N SER A 112 9.17 -9.81 16.99
CA SER A 112 9.08 -8.94 18.16
C SER A 112 7.63 -8.61 18.50
N PRO A 113 7.29 -8.41 19.78
CA PRO A 113 6.08 -7.69 20.16
C PRO A 113 6.01 -6.33 19.46
N LEU A 114 4.81 -5.93 19.07
CA LEU A 114 4.53 -4.67 18.40
C LEU A 114 3.84 -3.71 19.36
N ILE A 115 4.45 -2.58 19.59
CA ILE A 115 3.93 -1.51 20.43
C ILE A 115 3.30 -0.44 19.53
N LYS A 116 2.12 0.04 19.92
CA LYS A 116 1.39 1.10 19.20
C LYS A 116 1.22 2.30 20.11
N PHE A 117 1.66 3.44 19.64
CA PHE A 117 1.54 4.70 20.38
C PHE A 117 1.49 5.88 19.41
N ASN A 118 0.48 6.77 19.54
CA ASN A 118 0.28 7.95 18.71
C ASN A 118 0.40 7.66 17.19
N ASP A 119 -0.36 6.67 16.70
CA ASP A 119 -0.38 6.20 15.31
C ASP A 119 0.96 5.68 14.77
N ASN A 120 1.97 5.55 15.64
CA ASN A 120 3.26 4.97 15.31
C ASN A 120 3.38 3.54 15.86
N PHE A 121 4.34 2.81 15.28
CA PHE A 121 4.66 1.43 15.61
C PHE A 121 6.09 1.33 16.09
N TYR A 122 6.30 0.52 17.13
CA TYR A 122 7.60 0.37 17.76
C TYR A 122 7.85 -1.10 18.09
N ILE A 123 9.13 -1.46 18.18
CA ILE A 123 9.63 -2.71 18.75
C ILE A 123 10.55 -2.39 19.93
N TYR A 124 10.56 -3.28 20.93
CA TYR A 124 11.41 -3.14 22.12
C TYR A 124 12.23 -4.41 22.26
N ILE A 125 13.53 -4.32 21.99
CA ILE A 125 14.42 -5.45 21.75
C ILE A 125 15.72 -5.32 22.55
N SER A 126 16.27 -6.47 22.98
CA SER A 126 17.49 -6.56 23.79
C SER A 126 18.73 -6.60 22.93
N GLU A 127 19.81 -6.00 23.40
CA GLU A 127 21.16 -5.98 22.80
C GLU A 127 21.74 -7.38 22.55
N ILE A 128 21.35 -8.39 23.32
CA ILE A 128 21.84 -9.76 23.15
C ILE A 128 21.26 -10.47 21.94
N SER A 129 20.17 -9.96 21.38
CA SER A 129 19.51 -10.58 20.25
C SER A 129 20.21 -10.29 18.91
N GLU A 130 20.17 -11.26 17.98
CA GLU A 130 20.76 -11.09 16.65
C GLU A 130 20.05 -9.96 15.87
N HIS A 131 18.74 -9.85 16.01
CA HIS A 131 17.99 -8.79 15.31
C HIS A 131 18.35 -7.39 15.84
N PHE A 132 18.73 -7.23 17.12
CA PHE A 132 19.25 -5.96 17.60
C PHE A 132 20.53 -5.57 16.87
N LYS A 133 21.51 -6.49 16.80
CA LYS A 133 22.77 -6.25 16.09
C LYS A 133 22.55 -5.87 14.63
N SER A 134 21.63 -6.58 13.98
CA SER A 134 21.24 -6.35 12.61
C SER A 134 20.62 -4.94 12.42
N ILE A 135 19.63 -4.61 13.23
CA ILE A 135 18.90 -3.33 13.17
C ILE A 135 19.80 -2.16 13.52
N ASN A 136 20.62 -2.30 14.54
CA ASN A 136 21.56 -1.25 14.96
C ASN A 136 22.63 -0.95 13.91
N THR A 137 23.06 -1.99 13.14
CA THR A 137 24.06 -1.84 12.07
C THR A 137 23.44 -1.37 10.75
N ASN A 138 22.25 -1.85 10.42
CA ASN A 138 21.57 -1.59 9.14
C ASN A 138 20.09 -1.21 9.37
N PRO A 139 19.83 -0.04 9.96
CA PRO A 139 18.46 0.35 10.36
C PRO A 139 17.50 0.55 9.18
N ASP A 140 18.01 0.72 7.97
CA ASP A 140 17.27 0.92 6.73
C ASP A 140 17.11 -0.37 5.89
N LYS A 141 17.76 -1.48 6.30
CA LYS A 141 17.71 -2.78 5.61
C LYS A 141 16.80 -3.77 6.32
N ILE A 142 15.61 -3.34 6.66
CA ILE A 142 14.63 -4.10 7.42
C ILE A 142 13.35 -4.24 6.60
N GLU A 143 12.74 -5.41 6.67
CA GLU A 143 11.38 -5.61 6.18
C GLU A 143 10.51 -6.18 7.31
N ILE A 144 9.36 -5.55 7.53
CA ILE A 144 8.37 -5.99 8.51
C ILE A 144 7.27 -6.75 7.78
N LEU A 145 6.91 -7.92 8.31
CA LEU A 145 5.82 -8.74 7.79
C LEU A 145 4.72 -8.89 8.85
N PHE A 146 3.52 -8.49 8.47
CA PHE A 146 2.25 -8.83 9.11
C PHE A 146 1.64 -10.01 8.35
N LEU A 147 1.46 -11.14 9.01
CA LEU A 147 1.00 -12.38 8.38
C LEU A 147 -0.20 -12.94 9.14
N GLN A 148 -1.33 -13.10 8.44
CA GLN A 148 -2.55 -13.68 8.99
C GLN A 148 -2.28 -15.07 9.58
N ASP A 149 -2.89 -15.40 10.71
CA ASP A 149 -2.83 -16.73 11.30
C ASP A 149 -3.38 -17.78 10.33
N GLU A 150 -2.76 -18.95 10.29
CA GLU A 150 -3.18 -20.04 9.41
C GLU A 150 -4.58 -20.55 9.74
N ASN A 151 -4.91 -20.58 11.02
CA ASN A 151 -6.21 -21.06 11.49
C ASN A 151 -7.35 -20.09 11.17
N GLU A 152 -7.04 -18.80 10.91
CA GLU A 152 -8.02 -17.78 10.53
C GLU A 152 -8.17 -17.65 9.01
N ALA A 153 -7.26 -18.24 8.23
CA ALA A 153 -7.27 -18.15 6.78
C ALA A 153 -8.15 -19.25 6.17
N ALA A 154 -8.91 -18.89 5.12
CA ALA A 154 -9.69 -19.89 4.37
C ALA A 154 -8.81 -20.98 3.71
N SER A 155 -7.53 -20.69 3.48
CA SER A 155 -6.53 -21.61 2.95
C SER A 155 -5.14 -21.02 3.18
N ILE A 156 -4.11 -21.87 3.30
CA ILE A 156 -2.71 -21.45 3.45
C ILE A 156 -2.21 -20.59 2.28
N ILE A 157 -2.78 -20.76 1.08
CA ILE A 157 -2.43 -19.97 -0.11
C ILE A 157 -3.09 -18.58 -0.07
N LEU A 158 -4.23 -18.45 0.63
CA LEU A 158 -5.04 -17.23 0.67
C LEU A 158 -4.73 -16.35 1.88
N ARG A 159 -3.72 -16.68 2.69
CA ARG A 159 -3.34 -15.88 3.85
C ARG A 159 -3.08 -14.44 3.45
N LYS A 160 -3.72 -13.52 4.15
CA LYS A 160 -3.41 -12.09 4.02
C LYS A 160 -2.00 -11.83 4.54
N ARG A 161 -1.25 -11.02 3.80
CA ARG A 161 0.09 -10.59 4.21
C ARG A 161 0.33 -9.15 3.80
N LEU A 162 1.00 -8.43 4.69
CA LEU A 162 1.39 -7.04 4.47
C LEU A 162 2.86 -6.90 4.81
N THR A 163 3.65 -6.45 3.86
CA THR A 163 5.07 -6.17 4.09
C THR A 163 5.37 -4.69 3.95
N TYR A 164 6.35 -4.21 4.71
CA TYR A 164 6.90 -2.86 4.56
C TYR A 164 8.42 -2.88 4.61
N LYS A 165 9.06 -2.28 3.61
CA LYS A 165 10.43 -1.79 3.76
C LYS A 165 10.43 -0.72 4.84
N THR A 166 11.31 -0.85 5.81
CA THR A 166 11.22 -0.10 7.07
C THR A 166 12.57 0.48 7.43
N ASN A 167 12.57 1.69 7.97
CA ASN A 167 13.70 2.26 8.68
C ASN A 167 13.38 2.21 10.18
N ALA A 168 14.32 1.72 10.99
CA ALA A 168 14.21 1.72 12.45
C ALA A 168 14.96 2.91 13.04
N VAL A 169 14.29 3.71 13.85
CA VAL A 169 14.86 4.86 14.53
C VAL A 169 14.85 4.60 16.03
N GLU A 170 16.02 4.56 16.64
CA GLU A 170 16.12 4.40 18.10
C GLU A 170 15.54 5.61 18.82
N ILE A 171 14.69 5.35 19.80
CA ILE A 171 14.05 6.38 20.64
C ILE A 171 14.83 6.49 21.94
N PRO A 172 15.37 7.68 22.28
CA PRO A 172 16.14 7.88 23.49
C PRO A 172 15.33 7.49 24.74
N ARG A 173 15.96 6.70 25.59
CA ARG A 173 15.39 6.31 26.89
C ARG A 173 15.06 7.57 27.72
N ASN A 174 13.96 7.55 28.42
CA ASN A 174 13.41 8.64 29.23
C ASN A 174 12.90 9.87 28.43
N SER A 175 12.85 9.81 27.10
CA SER A 175 12.09 10.80 26.34
C SER A 175 10.58 10.63 26.56
N ASP A 176 9.78 11.66 26.27
CA ASP A 176 8.32 11.59 26.35
C ASP A 176 7.76 10.53 25.43
N GLU A 177 8.35 10.37 24.22
CA GLU A 177 7.96 9.35 23.25
C GLU A 177 8.26 7.94 23.79
N PHE A 178 9.43 7.71 24.40
CA PHE A 178 9.77 6.44 25.03
C PHE A 178 8.78 6.11 26.15
N ASN A 179 8.56 7.05 27.08
CA ASN A 179 7.69 6.85 28.23
C ASN A 179 6.23 6.58 27.82
N GLY A 180 5.74 7.29 26.80
CA GLY A 180 4.42 7.09 26.24
C GLY A 180 4.27 5.73 25.58
N ALA A 181 5.24 5.31 24.76
CA ALA A 181 5.23 3.99 24.11
C ALA A 181 5.31 2.85 25.14
N MET A 182 6.15 2.97 26.19
CA MET A 182 6.24 1.96 27.24
C MET A 182 4.97 1.87 28.09
N THR A 183 4.33 3.00 28.39
CA THR A 183 3.02 3.02 29.06
C THR A 183 1.97 2.32 28.20
N SER A 184 1.94 2.60 26.91
CA SER A 184 1.05 1.92 25.96
C SER A 184 1.29 0.42 25.91
N PHE A 185 2.55 0.00 25.89
CA PHE A 185 2.93 -1.42 25.90
C PHE A 185 2.45 -2.16 27.15
N LEU A 186 2.65 -1.56 28.32
CA LEU A 186 2.15 -2.11 29.57
C LEU A 186 0.63 -2.24 29.57
N ASN A 187 -0.09 -1.24 29.06
CA ASN A 187 -1.55 -1.27 28.96
C ASN A 187 -2.05 -2.34 27.98
N GLN A 188 -1.44 -2.45 26.80
CA GLN A 188 -1.80 -3.42 25.76
C GLN A 188 -1.62 -4.88 26.22
N THR A 189 -0.66 -5.12 27.10
CA THR A 189 -0.32 -6.46 27.59
C THR A 189 -0.83 -6.77 28.99
N GLY A 190 -1.38 -5.76 29.68
CA GLY A 190 -1.73 -5.85 31.10
C GLY A 190 -0.53 -6.10 32.01
N GLY A 191 0.69 -5.79 31.54
CA GLY A 191 1.95 -6.02 32.24
C GLY A 191 2.27 -7.51 32.51
N LYS A 192 1.63 -8.43 31.79
CA LYS A 192 1.83 -9.88 31.91
C LYS A 192 3.09 -10.34 31.14
N GLY A 193 3.50 -11.58 31.37
CA GLY A 193 4.59 -12.21 30.60
C GLY A 193 5.97 -11.58 30.81
N GLY A 194 6.24 -11.03 31.98
CA GLY A 194 7.56 -10.43 32.29
C GLY A 194 7.75 -9.02 31.76
N ILE A 195 6.73 -8.41 31.10
CA ILE A 195 6.89 -7.09 30.45
C ILE A 195 7.22 -5.98 31.44
N LYS A 196 6.66 -6.02 32.65
CA LYS A 196 7.04 -5.07 33.73
C LYS A 196 8.53 -5.16 34.05
N GLN A 197 9.08 -6.37 34.03
CA GLN A 197 10.50 -6.59 34.34
C GLN A 197 11.39 -6.10 33.21
N ILE A 198 11.11 -6.50 31.96
CA ILE A 198 11.91 -6.10 30.82
C ILE A 198 11.85 -4.58 30.55
N SER A 199 10.76 -3.91 30.90
CA SER A 199 10.62 -2.45 30.74
C SER A 199 11.63 -1.66 31.58
N THR A 200 12.19 -2.25 32.66
CA THR A 200 13.20 -1.64 33.52
C THR A 200 14.63 -2.03 33.16
N MET A 201 14.81 -3.04 32.29
CA MET A 201 16.14 -3.51 31.86
C MET A 201 16.81 -2.47 30.97
N GLN A 202 18.12 -2.24 31.21
CA GLN A 202 18.87 -1.20 30.48
C GLN A 202 19.37 -1.66 29.11
N ASP A 203 19.45 -2.97 28.90
CA ASP A 203 19.87 -3.61 27.63
C ASP A 203 18.75 -3.73 26.59
N PHE A 204 17.58 -3.16 26.88
CA PHE A 204 16.47 -3.10 25.92
C PHE A 204 16.35 -1.71 25.31
N HIS A 205 16.21 -1.66 24.00
CA HIS A 205 16.10 -0.46 23.19
C HIS A 205 14.77 -0.38 22.47
N LEU A 206 14.20 0.81 22.42
CA LEU A 206 12.96 1.09 21.72
C LEU A 206 13.27 1.63 20.32
N PHE A 207 12.77 0.97 19.29
CA PHE A 207 12.90 1.45 17.92
C PHE A 207 11.53 1.77 17.33
N LYS A 208 11.39 2.97 16.79
CA LYS A 208 10.26 3.37 15.97
C LYS A 208 10.42 2.79 14.57
N LEU A 209 9.33 2.24 14.03
CA LEU A 209 9.29 1.65 12.70
C LEU A 209 8.71 2.66 11.70
N GLU A 210 9.57 3.24 10.88
CA GLU A 210 9.16 4.12 9.79
C GLU A 210 8.89 3.30 8.52
N PHE A 211 7.64 3.02 8.26
CA PHE A 211 7.23 2.29 7.08
C PHE A 211 7.42 3.12 5.80
N LYS A 212 8.08 2.55 4.80
CA LYS A 212 8.33 3.17 3.50
C LYS A 212 7.42 2.54 2.44
N LYS A 213 7.99 1.82 1.49
CA LYS A 213 7.23 1.07 0.48
C LYS A 213 6.77 -0.27 1.05
N GLY A 214 5.59 -0.70 0.64
CA GLY A 214 5.00 -1.95 1.10
C GLY A 214 4.21 -2.67 0.03
N ARG A 215 3.75 -3.86 0.37
CA ARG A 215 2.83 -4.66 -0.45
C ARG A 215 1.82 -5.37 0.42
N PHE A 216 0.55 -5.17 0.08
CA PHE A 216 -0.56 -5.91 0.68
C PHE A 216 -1.06 -6.97 -0.29
N VAL A 217 -1.20 -8.22 0.17
CA VAL A 217 -1.75 -9.32 -0.60
C VAL A 217 -2.90 -9.93 0.18
N LYS A 218 -4.08 -10.02 -0.47
CA LYS A 218 -5.29 -10.59 0.10
C LYS A 218 -5.86 -11.68 -0.81
N GLY A 219 -5.29 -12.86 -0.73
CA GLY A 219 -5.74 -13.99 -1.54
C GLY A 219 -5.28 -13.95 -3.01
N PHE A 220 -5.92 -14.73 -3.85
CA PHE A 220 -5.53 -14.92 -5.24
C PHE A 220 -5.92 -13.70 -6.09
N GLY A 221 -4.94 -13.06 -6.73
CA GLY A 221 -5.18 -11.88 -7.59
C GLY A 221 -5.35 -10.55 -6.86
N GLY A 222 -5.42 -10.52 -5.54
CA GLY A 222 -5.54 -9.29 -4.75
C GLY A 222 -4.20 -8.82 -4.19
N ALA A 223 -3.35 -8.20 -5.01
CA ALA A 223 -2.09 -7.59 -4.58
C ALA A 223 -2.12 -6.08 -4.83
N TYR A 224 -1.56 -5.32 -3.88
CA TYR A 224 -1.53 -3.85 -3.91
C TYR A 224 -0.16 -3.37 -3.46
N ASP A 225 0.45 -2.48 -4.22
CA ASP A 225 1.68 -1.79 -3.85
C ASP A 225 1.35 -0.52 -3.08
N ILE A 226 2.14 -0.24 -2.04
CA ILE A 226 1.96 0.89 -1.12
C ILE A 226 3.21 1.75 -1.20
N ASN A 227 3.03 3.07 -1.35
CA ASN A 227 4.13 4.04 -1.31
C ASN A 227 3.65 5.29 -0.54
N GLY A 228 3.95 5.34 0.75
CA GLY A 228 3.35 6.32 1.64
C GLY A 228 1.83 6.17 1.69
N ASP A 229 1.10 7.21 1.30
CA ASP A 229 -0.37 7.22 1.22
C ASP A 229 -0.94 6.69 -0.10
N GLU A 230 -0.09 6.46 -1.09
CA GLU A 230 -0.50 6.00 -2.41
C GLU A 230 -0.61 4.48 -2.45
N ILE A 231 -1.72 3.99 -2.99
CA ILE A 231 -1.96 2.57 -3.26
C ILE A 231 -2.13 2.40 -4.77
N SER A 232 -1.51 1.38 -5.32
CA SER A 232 -1.59 1.04 -6.74
C SER A 232 -1.64 -0.47 -6.95
N LEU A 233 -2.12 -0.88 -8.12
CA LEU A 233 -1.97 -2.27 -8.55
C LEU A 233 -0.51 -2.52 -8.95
N PRO A 234 0.02 -3.74 -8.68
CA PRO A 234 1.36 -4.11 -9.14
C PRO A 234 1.47 -4.03 -10.67
N HIS A 235 2.53 -3.43 -11.18
CA HIS A 235 2.85 -3.40 -12.61
C HIS A 235 3.33 -4.78 -13.13
N ILE A 236 2.64 -5.85 -12.78
CA ILE A 236 2.99 -7.20 -13.23
C ILE A 236 2.02 -7.59 -14.33
N LYS A 237 2.54 -7.83 -15.55
CA LYS A 237 1.78 -8.56 -16.58
C LYS A 237 1.42 -9.91 -15.96
N ASN A 238 0.12 -10.23 -15.90
CA ASN A 238 -0.36 -11.49 -15.34
C ASN A 238 0.40 -12.67 -16.01
N PRO A 239 1.27 -13.38 -15.27
CA PRO A 239 2.06 -14.47 -15.84
C PRO A 239 1.28 -15.78 -15.96
N HIS A 240 0.08 -15.82 -15.38
CA HIS A 240 -0.75 -17.03 -15.42
C HIS A 240 -1.35 -17.20 -16.82
N LYS A 241 -0.74 -18.08 -17.59
CA LYS A 241 -1.31 -18.62 -18.83
C LYS A 241 -2.12 -19.85 -18.41
N PHE A 242 -3.41 -19.84 -18.68
CA PHE A 242 -4.27 -21.01 -18.63
C PHE A 242 -4.31 -21.64 -20.01
#